data_1b2ecde560f8177d5ebd214adf53fbbf
#
_entry.id   1b2ecde560f8177d5ebd214adf53fbbf
#
_cell.length_a   1.000
_cell.length_b   1.000
_cell.length_c   1.000
_cell.angle_alpha   90.00
_cell.angle_beta   90.00
_cell.angle_gamma   90.00
#
_symmetry.space_group_name_H-M   'P 1'
#
loop_
_entity.id
_entity.type
_entity.pdbx_description
1 polymer ?
#
loop_
_entity_poly.entity_id
_entity_poly.type
_entity_poly.pdbx_seq_one_letter_code
_entity_poly.pdbx_strand_id
1 'polypeptide(L)'
;TPPSMSILKNDGEPVISMRYVPYNGGAVREPWWDRAPGRKRLLISLGTVKPMVDGLDLISWVMDSANEVEADIILQLAMNARAGLRKLPSNVRLVEWIPMGVFLNGADGFIHHGGAGNTLTALYNGIPQIVFGEGADRPVNAKAVAERGCGIIPGDHGLTSDLVNTFLYDDSLRLCSAQVAAEMAEQPSPAEIAGVLVAKLKTIWQ
;
A
#
# COMPACT_ATOMS: atom_id res chain seq x y z
N THR A 1 -5.05 -10.88 -7.08
CA THR A 1 -5.84 -10.48 -5.89
C THR A 1 -5.97 -11.66 -4.97
N PRO A 2 -5.85 -11.51 -3.64
CA PRO A 2 -6.09 -12.59 -2.69
C PRO A 2 -7.48 -13.19 -2.89
N PRO A 3 -7.68 -14.51 -2.73
CA PRO A 3 -8.99 -15.14 -2.91
C PRO A 3 -10.10 -14.52 -2.08
N SER A 4 -9.83 -14.15 -0.82
CA SER A 4 -10.78 -13.47 0.07
C SER A 4 -11.16 -12.05 -0.35
N MET A 5 -10.42 -11.47 -1.31
CA MET A 5 -10.63 -10.12 -1.85
C MET A 5 -10.92 -10.14 -3.35
N SER A 6 -11.33 -11.27 -3.92
CA SER A 6 -11.57 -11.38 -5.36
C SER A 6 -12.70 -10.44 -5.78
N ILE A 7 -12.34 -9.41 -6.52
CA ILE A 7 -13.23 -8.37 -7.02
C ILE A 7 -13.83 -8.78 -8.38
N LEU A 8 -13.16 -9.71 -9.05
CA LEU A 8 -13.60 -10.22 -10.34
C LEU A 8 -14.65 -11.31 -10.11
N LYS A 9 -15.89 -11.03 -10.48
CA LYS A 9 -16.90 -12.07 -10.64
C LYS A 9 -16.43 -13.00 -11.76
N ASN A 10 -16.25 -14.26 -11.41
CA ASN A 10 -15.94 -15.29 -12.39
C ASN A 10 -17.26 -15.73 -13.05
N ASP A 11 -17.52 -15.28 -14.24
CA ASP A 11 -18.73 -15.63 -15.04
C ASP A 11 -18.65 -17.07 -15.61
N GLY A 12 -17.96 -17.97 -14.89
CA GLY A 12 -17.81 -19.37 -15.27
C GLY A 12 -16.53 -19.69 -16.05
N GLU A 13 -15.74 -18.69 -16.39
CA GLU A 13 -14.45 -18.91 -17.03
C GLU A 13 -13.40 -19.44 -16.03
N PRO A 14 -12.55 -20.39 -16.42
CA PRO A 14 -11.53 -20.93 -15.54
C PRO A 14 -10.48 -19.88 -15.20
N VAL A 15 -10.38 -19.51 -13.93
CA VAL A 15 -9.39 -18.57 -13.42
C VAL A 15 -8.26 -19.34 -12.74
N ILE A 16 -7.04 -18.99 -13.07
CA ILE A 16 -5.83 -19.50 -12.40
C ILE A 16 -5.30 -18.38 -11.50
N SER A 17 -5.43 -18.58 -10.19
CA SER A 17 -4.87 -17.65 -9.20
C SER A 17 -3.34 -17.75 -9.18
N MET A 18 -2.68 -16.60 -9.00
CA MET A 18 -1.23 -16.49 -8.93
C MET A 18 -0.84 -15.50 -7.84
N ARG A 19 0.18 -15.84 -7.07
CA ARG A 19 0.73 -14.98 -6.04
C ARG A 19 1.26 -13.67 -6.64
N TYR A 20 0.87 -12.56 -6.05
CA TYR A 20 1.52 -11.28 -6.34
C TYR A 20 2.95 -11.27 -5.78
N VAL A 21 3.89 -10.81 -6.57
CA VAL A 21 5.28 -10.63 -6.17
C VAL A 21 5.63 -9.16 -6.35
N PRO A 22 5.86 -8.40 -5.27
CA PRO A 22 6.26 -7.00 -5.39
C PRO A 22 7.68 -6.92 -5.98
N TYR A 23 7.83 -6.14 -7.04
CA TYR A 23 9.12 -5.87 -7.64
C TYR A 23 9.28 -4.36 -7.87
N ASN A 24 10.17 -3.74 -7.11
CA ASN A 24 10.47 -2.31 -7.18
C ASN A 24 11.97 -2.05 -7.48
N GLY A 25 12.66 -3.03 -8.09
CA GLY A 25 14.11 -2.95 -8.30
C GLY A 25 14.92 -3.25 -7.04
N GLY A 26 16.25 -3.19 -7.18
CA GLY A 26 17.17 -3.30 -6.05
C GLY A 26 17.26 -2.00 -5.27
N ALA A 27 17.61 -2.08 -3.98
CA ALA A 27 17.91 -0.93 -3.17
C ALA A 27 19.08 -1.20 -2.23
N VAL A 28 19.84 -0.16 -1.96
CA VAL A 28 20.81 -0.15 -0.86
C VAL A 28 20.07 0.36 0.37
N ARG A 29 20.10 -0.42 1.45
CA ARG A 29 19.50 -0.01 2.73
C ARG A 29 20.28 1.17 3.29
N GLU A 30 19.60 2.25 3.57
CA GLU A 30 20.18 3.41 4.20
C GLU A 30 20.01 3.34 5.73
N PRO A 31 20.95 3.94 6.53
CA PRO A 31 20.89 3.87 8.00
C PRO A 31 19.57 4.37 8.60
N TRP A 32 18.91 5.35 7.98
CA TRP A 32 17.64 5.90 8.45
C TRP A 32 16.45 4.94 8.25
N TRP A 33 16.63 3.83 7.52
CA TRP A 33 15.59 2.80 7.42
C TRP A 33 15.48 2.00 8.72
N ASP A 34 16.50 2.06 9.58
CA ASP A 34 16.43 1.44 10.89
C ASP A 34 15.42 2.20 11.75
N ARG A 35 14.52 1.43 12.32
CA ARG A 35 13.40 1.98 13.09
C ARG A 35 13.89 2.40 14.48
N ALA A 36 13.50 3.60 14.92
CA ALA A 36 13.67 3.99 16.31
C ALA A 36 12.80 3.10 17.22
N PRO A 37 13.34 2.55 18.32
CA PRO A 37 12.55 1.74 19.24
C PRO A 37 11.33 2.50 19.77
N GLY A 38 10.17 1.82 19.83
CA GLY A 38 8.96 2.35 20.44
C GLY A 38 8.16 3.35 19.60
N ARG A 39 8.65 3.78 18.42
CA ARG A 39 7.86 4.65 17.53
C ARG A 39 7.22 3.87 16.39
N LYS A 40 6.00 4.24 16.04
CA LYS A 40 5.32 3.74 14.83
C LYS A 40 5.97 4.33 13.58
N ARG A 41 5.83 3.65 12.45
CA ARG A 41 6.30 4.13 11.16
C ARG A 41 5.19 4.11 10.15
N LEU A 42 4.92 5.26 9.54
CA LEU A 42 3.89 5.47 8.54
C LEU A 42 4.55 5.84 7.21
N LEU A 43 4.25 5.09 6.16
CA LEU A 43 4.59 5.48 4.79
C LEU A 43 3.41 6.23 4.18
N ILE A 44 3.70 7.30 3.44
CA ILE A 44 2.73 8.03 2.62
C ILE A 44 3.25 8.08 1.19
N SER A 45 2.45 7.61 0.22
CA SER A 45 2.79 7.67 -1.20
C SER A 45 1.57 7.95 -2.07
N LEU A 46 1.63 9.04 -2.82
CA LEU A 46 0.59 9.44 -3.76
C LEU A 46 0.80 8.87 -5.17
N GLY A 47 1.87 8.10 -5.37
CA GLY A 47 2.27 7.65 -6.69
C GLY A 47 2.81 8.80 -7.56
N THR A 48 2.84 8.60 -8.86
CA THR A 48 3.42 9.57 -9.81
C THR A 48 2.38 10.50 -10.44
N VAL A 49 1.11 10.13 -10.44
CA VAL A 49 0.03 10.85 -11.15
C VAL A 49 -0.77 11.76 -10.23
N LYS A 50 -1.12 11.32 -9.03
CA LYS A 50 -1.99 12.05 -8.12
C LYS A 50 -1.43 13.39 -7.62
N PRO A 51 -0.13 13.57 -7.33
CA PRO A 51 0.41 14.86 -6.92
C PRO A 51 0.16 16.00 -7.92
N MET A 52 -0.11 15.65 -9.18
CA MET A 52 -0.37 16.63 -10.25
C MET A 52 -1.84 17.07 -10.35
N VAL A 53 -2.78 16.32 -9.77
CA VAL A 53 -4.23 16.53 -9.94
C VAL A 53 -4.93 16.85 -8.62
N ASP A 54 -4.75 16.04 -7.55
CA ASP A 54 -5.52 16.13 -6.31
C ASP A 54 -4.66 15.98 -5.04
N GLY A 55 -3.34 15.90 -5.17
CA GLY A 55 -2.42 15.62 -4.05
C GLY A 55 -2.18 16.78 -3.08
N LEU A 56 -2.71 17.96 -3.37
CA LEU A 56 -2.46 19.18 -2.59
C LEU A 56 -3.03 19.08 -1.18
N ASP A 57 -4.21 18.46 -1.00
CA ASP A 57 -4.86 18.36 0.32
C ASP A 57 -4.08 17.45 1.27
N LEU A 58 -3.58 16.31 0.78
CA LEU A 58 -2.77 15.42 1.61
C LEU A 58 -1.40 16.03 1.92
N ILE A 59 -0.78 16.73 0.98
CA ILE A 59 0.48 17.45 1.22
C ILE A 59 0.27 18.56 2.25
N SER A 60 -0.83 19.32 2.13
CA SER A 60 -1.20 20.35 3.10
C SER A 60 -1.43 19.75 4.49
N TRP A 61 -2.17 18.64 4.57
CA TRP A 61 -2.35 17.94 5.83
C TRP A 61 -1.01 17.48 6.45
N VAL A 62 -0.09 16.95 5.66
CA VAL A 62 1.25 16.55 6.16
C VAL A 62 1.99 17.76 6.72
N MET A 63 1.92 18.92 6.07
CA MET A 63 2.59 20.14 6.54
C MET A 63 1.97 20.74 7.80
N ASP A 64 0.66 20.64 7.95
CA ASP A 64 -0.09 21.35 8.97
C ASP A 64 -0.38 20.47 10.21
N SER A 65 -0.54 19.15 10.04
CA SER A 65 -1.07 18.27 11.08
C SER A 65 -0.20 17.05 11.41
N ALA A 66 0.79 16.72 10.58
CA ALA A 66 1.57 15.49 10.78
C ALA A 66 2.39 15.45 12.08
N ASN A 67 2.71 16.61 12.67
CA ASN A 67 3.39 16.70 13.96
C ASN A 67 2.56 16.17 15.14
N GLU A 68 1.23 16.07 14.98
CA GLU A 68 0.30 15.51 15.97
C GLU A 68 0.18 13.98 15.87
N VAL A 69 0.79 13.39 14.84
CA VAL A 69 0.81 11.94 14.64
C VAL A 69 1.96 11.31 15.41
N GLU A 70 1.65 10.28 16.21
CA GLU A 70 2.61 9.56 17.04
C GLU A 70 3.44 8.54 16.23
N ALA A 71 4.01 8.99 15.11
CA ALA A 71 4.79 8.14 14.21
C ALA A 71 5.93 8.91 13.53
N ASP A 72 6.92 8.15 13.05
CA ASP A 72 7.86 8.62 12.05
C ASP A 72 7.21 8.47 10.68
N ILE A 73 7.01 9.57 9.97
CA ILE A 73 6.33 9.62 8.68
C ILE A 73 7.36 9.69 7.57
N ILE A 74 7.28 8.77 6.63
CA ILE A 74 8.07 8.80 5.40
C ILE A 74 7.15 9.24 4.27
N LEU A 75 7.37 10.44 3.77
CA LEU A 75 6.62 10.99 2.64
C LEU A 75 7.38 10.76 1.35
N GLN A 76 6.87 9.88 0.50
CA GLN A 76 7.40 9.68 -0.84
C GLN A 76 6.76 10.67 -1.81
N LEU A 77 7.59 11.55 -2.37
CA LEU A 77 7.13 12.58 -3.29
C LEU A 77 8.19 12.85 -4.36
N ALA A 78 7.80 12.78 -5.63
CA ALA A 78 8.67 13.06 -6.76
C ALA A 78 9.20 14.50 -6.74
N MET A 79 10.39 14.74 -7.30
CA MET A 79 11.04 16.05 -7.28
C MET A 79 10.17 17.18 -7.84
N ASN A 80 9.47 16.91 -8.95
CA ASN A 80 8.59 17.89 -9.61
C ASN A 80 7.36 18.27 -8.77
N ALA A 81 6.97 17.45 -7.80
CA ALA A 81 5.85 17.70 -6.91
C ALA A 81 6.25 18.42 -5.60
N ARG A 82 7.52 18.76 -5.44
CA ARG A 82 8.05 19.43 -4.22
C ARG A 82 7.94 20.95 -4.26
N ALA A 83 7.54 21.52 -5.39
CA ALA A 83 7.36 22.97 -5.53
C ALA A 83 6.28 23.46 -4.55
N GLY A 84 6.61 24.47 -3.74
CA GLY A 84 5.70 25.03 -2.74
C GLY A 84 5.66 24.32 -1.38
N LEU A 85 6.49 23.28 -1.16
CA LEU A 85 6.63 22.69 0.17
C LEU A 85 7.19 23.72 1.15
N ARG A 86 6.47 23.92 2.26
CA ARG A 86 6.95 24.64 3.43
C ARG A 86 7.87 23.74 4.27
N LYS A 87 8.41 24.26 5.37
CA LYS A 87 9.16 23.45 6.32
C LYS A 87 8.29 22.29 6.83
N LEU A 88 8.76 21.07 6.62
CA LEU A 88 8.08 19.88 7.09
C LEU A 88 8.22 19.71 8.62
N PRO A 89 7.23 19.09 9.28
CA PRO A 89 7.34 18.67 10.67
C PRO A 89 8.56 17.79 10.93
N SER A 90 9.07 17.82 12.16
CA SER A 90 10.31 17.12 12.53
C SER A 90 10.20 15.58 12.46
N ASN A 91 8.99 15.04 12.55
CA ASN A 91 8.69 13.62 12.42
C ASN A 91 8.45 13.17 10.96
N VAL A 92 8.58 14.09 9.98
CA VAL A 92 8.39 13.80 8.55
C VAL A 92 9.73 13.79 7.83
N ARG A 93 10.04 12.68 7.17
CA ARG A 93 11.16 12.55 6.24
C ARG A 93 10.65 12.48 4.81
N LEU A 94 11.13 13.39 3.98
CA LEU A 94 10.83 13.42 2.55
C LEU A 94 11.82 12.55 1.78
N VAL A 95 11.30 11.66 0.93
CA VAL A 95 12.08 10.82 0.03
C VAL A 95 11.55 10.95 -1.39
N GLU A 96 12.39 10.78 -2.39
CA GLU A 96 11.96 10.81 -3.78
C GLU A 96 11.43 9.43 -4.21
N TRP A 97 12.16 8.41 -3.87
CA TRP A 97 11.85 7.04 -4.21
C TRP A 97 12.35 6.09 -3.12
N ILE A 98 11.56 5.05 -2.87
CA ILE A 98 11.95 3.91 -2.04
C ILE A 98 11.38 2.62 -2.64
N PRO A 99 12.06 1.49 -2.51
CA PRO A 99 11.54 0.19 -2.93
C PRO A 99 10.46 -0.26 -1.95
N MET A 100 9.21 -0.01 -2.26
CA MET A 100 8.07 -0.26 -1.37
C MET A 100 7.98 -1.69 -0.87
N GLY A 101 8.28 -2.67 -1.74
CA GLY A 101 8.26 -4.09 -1.38
C GLY A 101 9.22 -4.46 -0.25
N VAL A 102 10.31 -3.70 -0.09
CA VAL A 102 11.27 -3.89 1.00
C VAL A 102 10.94 -3.00 2.20
N PHE A 103 10.61 -1.73 1.93
CA PHE A 103 10.41 -0.74 2.98
C PHE A 103 9.17 -1.02 3.83
N LEU A 104 8.07 -1.47 3.21
CA LEU A 104 6.82 -1.76 3.91
C LEU A 104 6.97 -2.90 4.93
N ASN A 105 7.91 -3.80 4.76
CA ASN A 105 8.19 -4.86 5.75
C ASN A 105 8.56 -4.32 7.16
N GLY A 106 8.87 -3.02 7.28
CA GLY A 106 9.15 -2.35 8.56
C GLY A 106 8.18 -1.24 8.93
N ALA A 107 7.09 -1.08 8.18
CA ALA A 107 6.07 -0.06 8.43
C ALA A 107 4.94 -0.59 9.34
N ASP A 108 4.24 0.32 10.02
CA ASP A 108 3.04 0.02 10.79
C ASP A 108 1.75 0.42 10.06
N GLY A 109 1.86 1.25 9.02
CA GLY A 109 0.75 1.69 8.19
C GLY A 109 1.21 2.28 6.87
N PHE A 110 0.30 2.31 5.91
CA PHE A 110 0.54 2.87 4.58
C PHE A 110 -0.65 3.71 4.12
N ILE A 111 -0.41 4.97 3.82
CA ILE A 111 -1.40 5.89 3.23
C ILE A 111 -1.09 6.04 1.75
N HIS A 112 -2.07 5.76 0.89
CA HIS A 112 -1.86 5.82 -0.56
C HIS A 112 -3.15 6.04 -1.36
N HIS A 113 -2.98 6.29 -2.65
CA HIS A 113 -4.05 6.63 -3.59
C HIS A 113 -4.92 5.44 -4.06
N GLY A 114 -4.60 4.20 -3.69
CA GLY A 114 -5.41 3.01 -4.06
C GLY A 114 -5.02 2.30 -5.36
N GLY A 115 -3.92 2.67 -6.02
CA GLY A 115 -3.44 1.93 -7.18
C GLY A 115 -3.09 0.48 -6.83
N ALA A 116 -3.38 -0.47 -7.75
CA ALA A 116 -3.24 -1.91 -7.51
C ALA A 116 -1.84 -2.31 -7.01
N GLY A 117 -0.76 -1.73 -7.57
CA GLY A 117 0.61 -2.02 -7.13
C GLY A 117 0.85 -1.70 -5.66
N ASN A 118 0.42 -0.52 -5.19
CA ASN A 118 0.56 -0.10 -3.80
C ASN A 118 -0.30 -0.98 -2.88
N THR A 119 -1.56 -1.18 -3.25
CA THR A 119 -2.52 -2.00 -2.51
C THR A 119 -2.00 -3.43 -2.31
N LEU A 120 -1.59 -4.09 -3.40
CA LEU A 120 -1.11 -5.46 -3.35
C LEU A 120 0.25 -5.58 -2.64
N THR A 121 1.12 -4.57 -2.75
CA THR A 121 2.40 -4.57 -2.02
C THR A 121 2.18 -4.44 -0.52
N ALA A 122 1.23 -3.61 -0.08
CA ALA A 122 0.88 -3.50 1.33
C ALA A 122 0.26 -4.81 1.86
N LEU A 123 -0.68 -5.41 1.14
CA LEU A 123 -1.29 -6.70 1.50
C LEU A 123 -0.24 -7.82 1.56
N TYR A 124 0.68 -7.87 0.60
CA TYR A 124 1.78 -8.83 0.60
C TYR A 124 2.66 -8.74 1.85
N ASN A 125 2.88 -7.52 2.36
CA ASN A 125 3.66 -7.26 3.57
C ASN A 125 2.81 -7.32 4.87
N GLY A 126 1.52 -7.55 4.79
CA GLY A 126 0.62 -7.58 5.94
C GLY A 126 0.45 -6.22 6.62
N ILE A 127 0.50 -5.13 5.84
CA ILE A 127 0.47 -3.75 6.36
C ILE A 127 -0.93 -3.16 6.20
N PRO A 128 -1.56 -2.63 7.28
CA PRO A 128 -2.81 -1.89 7.22
C PRO A 128 -2.70 -0.66 6.32
N GLN A 129 -3.82 -0.28 5.69
CA GLN A 129 -3.84 0.77 4.68
C GLN A 129 -4.90 1.84 4.95
N ILE A 130 -4.56 3.11 4.70
CA ILE A 130 -5.54 4.18 4.47
C ILE A 130 -5.53 4.47 2.96
N VAL A 131 -6.68 4.31 2.30
CA VAL A 131 -6.76 4.31 0.85
C VAL A 131 -7.71 5.40 0.36
N PHE A 132 -7.19 6.33 -0.45
CA PHE A 132 -7.98 7.43 -1.05
C PHE A 132 -8.67 6.98 -2.33
N GLY A 133 -9.17 6.03 -2.60
CA GLY A 133 -9.87 5.38 -3.71
C GLY A 133 -10.48 6.24 -4.83
N GLU A 134 -9.77 7.25 -5.36
CA GLU A 134 -10.30 8.13 -6.40
C GLU A 134 -9.71 7.82 -7.78
N GLY A 135 -10.59 7.70 -8.77
CA GLY A 135 -10.25 7.51 -10.20
C GLY A 135 -9.78 6.09 -10.57
N ALA A 136 -9.99 5.71 -11.81
CA ALA A 136 -9.63 4.41 -12.41
C ALA A 136 -10.08 3.19 -11.57
N ASP A 137 -9.18 2.24 -11.29
CA ASP A 137 -9.43 1.03 -10.48
C ASP A 137 -9.37 1.26 -8.95
N ARG A 138 -8.99 2.46 -8.53
CA ARG A 138 -8.70 2.79 -7.13
C ARG A 138 -9.91 2.66 -6.18
N PRO A 139 -11.15 3.08 -6.56
CA PRO A 139 -12.33 2.89 -5.72
C PRO A 139 -12.60 1.42 -5.43
N VAL A 140 -12.37 0.56 -6.40
CA VAL A 140 -12.57 -0.88 -6.28
C VAL A 140 -11.54 -1.49 -5.31
N ASN A 141 -10.29 -1.10 -5.43
CA ASN A 141 -9.22 -1.53 -4.53
C ASN A 141 -9.46 -1.02 -3.10
N ALA A 142 -9.81 0.25 -2.92
CA ALA A 142 -10.11 0.85 -1.63
C ALA A 142 -11.28 0.13 -0.93
N LYS A 143 -12.36 -0.11 -1.65
CA LYS A 143 -13.53 -0.84 -1.14
C LYS A 143 -13.15 -2.26 -0.70
N ALA A 144 -12.40 -2.99 -1.51
CA ALA A 144 -11.98 -4.35 -1.17
C ALA A 144 -11.08 -4.40 0.09
N VAL A 145 -10.18 -3.43 0.25
CA VAL A 145 -9.33 -3.30 1.45
C VAL A 145 -10.17 -3.04 2.69
N ALA A 146 -11.14 -2.11 2.60
CA ALA A 146 -12.01 -1.76 3.72
C ALA A 146 -12.96 -2.91 4.09
N GLU A 147 -13.63 -3.54 3.12
CA GLU A 147 -14.55 -4.66 3.34
C GLU A 147 -13.84 -5.89 3.94
N ARG A 148 -12.58 -6.11 3.58
CA ARG A 148 -11.78 -7.22 4.15
C ARG A 148 -11.24 -6.89 5.55
N GLY A 149 -11.31 -5.63 5.99
CA GLY A 149 -10.76 -5.19 7.27
C GLY A 149 -9.24 -5.01 7.26
N CYS A 150 -8.63 -4.79 6.11
CA CYS A 150 -7.19 -4.54 5.97
C CYS A 150 -6.84 -3.04 5.96
N GLY A 151 -7.84 -2.18 6.09
CA GLY A 151 -7.63 -0.73 6.09
C GLY A 151 -8.93 0.03 6.08
N ILE A 152 -8.83 1.33 5.89
CA ILE A 152 -9.95 2.27 5.90
C ILE A 152 -9.91 3.21 4.69
N ILE A 153 -11.07 3.74 4.34
CA ILE A 153 -11.24 4.84 3.39
C ILE A 153 -11.54 6.08 4.24
N PRO A 154 -10.79 7.19 4.11
CA PRO A 154 -11.13 8.44 4.79
C PRO A 154 -12.56 8.87 4.41
N GLY A 155 -13.36 9.26 5.40
CA GLY A 155 -14.70 9.80 5.17
C GLY A 155 -14.67 11.25 4.67
N ASP A 156 -15.84 11.91 4.70
CA ASP A 156 -16.03 13.29 4.20
C ASP A 156 -15.14 14.34 4.90
N HIS A 157 -14.70 14.05 6.11
CA HIS A 157 -13.77 14.92 6.84
C HIS A 157 -12.31 14.76 6.40
N GLY A 158 -12.03 13.83 5.48
CA GLY A 158 -10.68 13.55 5.00
C GLY A 158 -9.77 12.91 6.05
N LEU A 159 -8.47 13.20 5.96
CA LEU A 159 -7.45 12.70 6.86
C LEU A 159 -7.31 13.64 8.07
N THR A 160 -7.39 13.09 9.28
CA THR A 160 -7.14 13.80 10.53
C THR A 160 -6.05 13.09 11.34
N SER A 161 -5.36 13.81 12.22
CA SER A 161 -4.33 13.23 13.10
C SER A 161 -4.91 12.15 14.02
N ASP A 162 -6.10 12.37 14.55
CA ASP A 162 -6.82 11.40 15.39
C ASP A 162 -7.15 10.11 14.63
N LEU A 163 -7.62 10.25 13.37
CA LEU A 163 -7.88 9.09 12.52
C LEU A 163 -6.60 8.27 12.28
N VAL A 164 -5.50 8.96 11.99
CA VAL A 164 -4.21 8.29 11.72
C VAL A 164 -3.66 7.65 12.99
N ASN A 165 -3.74 8.32 14.13
CA ASN A 165 -3.31 7.74 15.41
C ASN A 165 -4.16 6.51 15.77
N THR A 166 -5.50 6.58 15.68
CA THR A 166 -6.38 5.44 15.90
C THR A 166 -6.04 4.28 14.97
N PHE A 167 -5.88 4.54 13.68
CA PHE A 167 -5.51 3.55 12.67
C PHE A 167 -4.17 2.84 12.99
N LEU A 168 -3.15 3.58 13.41
CA LEU A 168 -1.83 3.03 13.70
C LEU A 168 -1.81 2.07 14.89
N TYR A 169 -2.78 2.19 15.79
CA TYR A 169 -2.92 1.36 16.99
C TYR A 169 -4.06 0.35 16.90
N ASP A 170 -4.76 0.26 15.77
CA ASP A 170 -5.83 -0.73 15.56
C ASP A 170 -5.24 -2.12 15.30
N ASP A 171 -5.31 -2.97 16.32
CA ASP A 171 -4.84 -4.35 16.23
C ASP A 171 -5.70 -5.22 15.30
N SER A 172 -6.98 -4.88 15.10
CA SER A 172 -7.88 -5.63 14.22
C SER A 172 -7.46 -5.49 12.75
N LEU A 173 -7.14 -4.28 12.32
CA LEU A 173 -6.62 -4.01 10.97
C LEU A 173 -5.30 -4.75 10.73
N ARG A 174 -4.41 -4.75 11.73
CA ARG A 174 -3.12 -5.43 11.67
C ARG A 174 -3.28 -6.94 11.55
N LEU A 175 -4.15 -7.53 12.38
CA LEU A 175 -4.43 -8.96 12.34
C LEU A 175 -5.02 -9.37 10.98
N CYS A 176 -6.02 -8.65 10.48
CA CYS A 176 -6.62 -8.91 9.18
C CYS A 176 -5.61 -8.79 8.04
N SER A 177 -4.75 -7.77 8.07
CA SER A 177 -3.70 -7.60 7.05
C SER A 177 -2.70 -8.74 7.06
N ALA A 178 -2.29 -9.21 8.23
CA ALA A 178 -1.41 -10.37 8.37
C ALA A 178 -2.06 -11.67 7.86
N GLN A 179 -3.36 -11.88 8.10
CA GLN A 179 -4.11 -13.01 7.55
C GLN A 179 -4.11 -13.00 6.02
N VAL A 180 -4.35 -11.83 5.39
CA VAL A 180 -4.33 -11.70 3.93
C VAL A 180 -2.93 -11.92 3.38
N ALA A 181 -1.88 -11.48 4.05
CA ALA A 181 -0.51 -11.76 3.64
C ALA A 181 -0.21 -13.28 3.64
N ALA A 182 -0.66 -14.01 4.66
CA ALA A 182 -0.54 -15.46 4.72
C ALA A 182 -1.31 -16.14 3.57
N GLU A 183 -2.56 -15.73 3.32
CA GLU A 183 -3.38 -16.20 2.22
C GLU A 183 -2.71 -15.97 0.85
N MET A 184 -2.06 -14.81 0.66
CA MET A 184 -1.30 -14.53 -0.55
C MET A 184 -0.06 -15.42 -0.68
N ALA A 185 0.62 -15.72 0.41
CA ALA A 185 1.81 -16.57 0.41
C ALA A 185 1.51 -18.02 0.00
N GLU A 186 0.30 -18.52 0.27
CA GLU A 186 -0.16 -19.86 -0.10
C GLU A 186 -0.48 -19.99 -1.60
N GLN A 187 -0.63 -18.88 -2.34
CA GLN A 187 -0.91 -18.94 -3.76
C GLN A 187 0.30 -19.40 -4.57
N PRO A 188 0.07 -20.12 -5.69
CA PRO A 188 1.15 -20.54 -6.57
C PRO A 188 1.99 -19.36 -7.05
N SER A 189 3.29 -19.56 -7.11
CA SER A 189 4.23 -18.57 -7.65
C SER A 189 4.04 -18.36 -9.17
N PRO A 190 4.48 -17.23 -9.71
CA PRO A 190 4.50 -17.03 -11.17
C PRO A 190 5.24 -18.12 -11.94
N ALA A 191 6.32 -18.69 -11.38
CA ALA A 191 7.08 -19.75 -12.01
C ALA A 191 6.29 -21.06 -12.08
N GLU A 192 5.56 -21.42 -11.01
CA GLU A 192 4.69 -22.61 -11.01
C GLU A 192 3.55 -22.46 -12.02
N ILE A 193 2.92 -21.27 -12.08
CA ILE A 193 1.86 -21.00 -13.06
C ILE A 193 2.39 -21.04 -14.49
N ALA A 194 3.59 -20.51 -14.75
CA ALA A 194 4.23 -20.64 -16.07
C ALA A 194 4.40 -22.12 -16.47
N GLY A 195 4.82 -22.97 -15.54
CA GLY A 195 4.92 -24.41 -15.76
C GLY A 195 3.57 -25.08 -16.13
N VAL A 196 2.51 -24.72 -15.40
CA VAL A 196 1.14 -25.19 -15.68
C VAL A 196 0.66 -24.77 -17.07
N LEU A 197 0.89 -23.52 -17.45
CA LEU A 197 0.49 -23.02 -18.77
C LEU A 197 1.24 -23.71 -19.90
N VAL A 198 2.55 -23.90 -19.76
CA VAL A 198 3.36 -24.64 -20.75
C VAL A 198 2.88 -26.07 -20.90
N ALA A 199 2.56 -26.76 -19.78
CA ALA A 199 2.04 -28.12 -19.83
C ALA A 199 0.69 -28.20 -20.57
N LYS A 200 -0.24 -27.28 -20.28
CA LYS A 200 -1.53 -27.19 -20.98
C LYS A 200 -1.37 -26.94 -22.48
N LEU A 201 -0.47 -26.04 -22.88
CA LEU A 201 -0.21 -25.77 -24.29
C LEU A 201 0.29 -27.01 -25.03
N LYS A 202 1.21 -27.78 -24.44
CA LYS A 202 1.70 -29.03 -25.05
C LYS A 202 0.60 -30.06 -25.28
N THR A 203 -0.43 -30.09 -24.45
CA THR A 203 -1.57 -31.01 -24.60
C THR A 203 -2.54 -30.57 -25.71
N ILE A 204 -2.61 -29.30 -26.01
CA ILE A 204 -3.49 -28.72 -27.07
C ILE A 204 -2.88 -28.94 -28.47
N TRP A 205 -1.55 -29.03 -28.57
CA TRP A 205 -0.81 -29.15 -29.84
C TRP A 205 -0.38 -30.59 -30.17
N GLN A 206 -0.83 -31.58 -29.43
CA GLN A 206 -0.74 -33.03 -29.72
C GLN A 206 -2.07 -33.56 -30.28
#